data_ff456adfb87765aa834b7fee828787b2
#
_entry.id   ff456adfb87765aa834b7fee828787b2
#
_cell.length_a   1.000
_cell.length_b   1.000
_cell.length_c   1.000
_cell.angle_alpha   90.00
_cell.angle_beta   90.00
_cell.angle_gamma   90.00
#
_symmetry.space_group_name_H-M   'P 1'
#
loop_
_entity.id
_entity.type
_entity.pdbx_description
1 polymer ?
#
loop_
_entity_poly.entity_id
_entity_poly.type
_entity_poly.pdbx_seq_one_letter_code
_entity_poly.pdbx_strand_id
1 'polypeptide(L)'
;MVSISELWTTSDAALWDSAIDRYWDLLLPGNVQLERDLENLQPARLKAMNAQQWYDFLLTEYFKWKYTAPNRYATTTMHLKRYVTNGHLSQLFEIKERLLSFDTTDITCGLKIASEIHGLGTAGASGLLALLYPQTFATVDQFVVKALRGVPGLPDAPKLLCMNPEGLTHRDGEILIRIMTHKARANNERFGVSDWTPRKVDKVLWTYGRD
;
A
#
# COMPACT_ATOMS: atom_id res chain seq x y z
N MET A 1 -12.37 -14.23 -16.60
CA MET A 1 -12.39 -13.58 -15.29
C MET A 1 -13.64 -12.71 -15.22
N VAL A 2 -14.32 -12.69 -14.06
CA VAL A 2 -15.44 -11.78 -13.84
C VAL A 2 -14.96 -10.31 -13.85
N SER A 3 -15.82 -9.36 -14.16
CA SER A 3 -15.49 -7.94 -14.07
C SER A 3 -15.29 -7.50 -12.62
N ILE A 4 -14.60 -6.38 -12.39
CA ILE A 4 -14.45 -5.81 -11.02
C ILE A 4 -15.83 -5.46 -10.44
N SER A 5 -16.79 -5.06 -11.26
CA SER A 5 -18.16 -4.78 -10.85
C SER A 5 -18.86 -6.03 -10.30
N GLU A 6 -18.76 -7.15 -11.00
CA GLU A 6 -19.31 -8.44 -10.57
C GLU A 6 -18.61 -8.95 -9.31
N LEU A 7 -17.27 -8.88 -9.27
CA LEU A 7 -16.50 -9.28 -8.09
C LEU A 7 -16.90 -8.46 -6.86
N TRP A 8 -17.10 -7.15 -7.02
CA TRP A 8 -17.40 -6.27 -5.88
C TRP A 8 -18.70 -6.61 -5.18
N THR A 9 -19.66 -7.12 -5.93
CA THR A 9 -21.03 -7.41 -5.42
C THR A 9 -21.28 -8.88 -5.11
N THR A 10 -20.38 -9.79 -5.54
CA THR A 10 -20.56 -11.23 -5.36
C THR A 10 -20.62 -11.67 -3.90
N SER A 11 -21.36 -12.75 -3.65
CA SER A 11 -21.32 -13.52 -2.40
C SER A 11 -20.43 -14.75 -2.47
N ASP A 12 -19.77 -14.98 -3.61
CA ASP A 12 -18.87 -16.12 -3.83
C ASP A 12 -17.44 -15.76 -3.38
N ALA A 13 -17.01 -16.33 -2.26
CA ALA A 13 -15.66 -16.14 -1.72
C ALA A 13 -14.58 -16.64 -2.68
N ALA A 14 -14.84 -17.76 -3.42
CA ALA A 14 -13.85 -18.34 -4.32
C ALA A 14 -13.43 -17.41 -5.45
N LEU A 15 -14.29 -16.48 -5.87
CA LEU A 15 -13.92 -15.47 -6.88
C LEU A 15 -12.92 -14.44 -6.32
N TRP A 16 -13.02 -14.09 -5.04
CA TRP A 16 -12.07 -13.22 -4.37
C TRP A 16 -10.73 -13.92 -4.12
N ASP A 17 -10.77 -15.21 -3.73
CA ASP A 17 -9.56 -16.01 -3.54
C ASP A 17 -8.82 -16.19 -4.89
N SER A 18 -9.55 -16.49 -5.97
CA SER A 18 -8.98 -16.55 -7.32
C SER A 18 -8.34 -15.22 -7.77
N ALA A 19 -8.87 -14.08 -7.33
CA ALA A 19 -8.27 -12.77 -7.62
C ALA A 19 -6.98 -12.54 -6.84
N ILE A 20 -6.86 -13.07 -5.61
CA ILE A 20 -5.60 -13.09 -4.85
C ILE A 20 -4.57 -14.01 -5.50
N ASP A 21 -4.97 -15.21 -5.94
CA ASP A 21 -4.07 -16.13 -6.64
C ASP A 21 -3.50 -15.45 -7.89
N ARG A 22 -4.35 -14.78 -8.66
CA ARG A 22 -3.90 -14.00 -9.82
C ARG A 22 -2.93 -12.87 -9.47
N TYR A 23 -3.07 -12.22 -8.32
CA TYR A 23 -2.09 -11.23 -7.88
C TYR A 23 -0.69 -11.86 -7.82
N TRP A 24 -0.58 -13.06 -7.23
CA TRP A 24 0.69 -13.78 -7.12
C TRP A 24 1.26 -14.19 -8.48
N ASP A 25 0.39 -14.62 -9.40
CA ASP A 25 0.78 -15.01 -10.78
C ASP A 25 1.29 -13.82 -11.60
N LEU A 26 0.80 -12.61 -11.32
CA LEU A 26 1.21 -11.37 -12.01
C LEU A 26 2.52 -10.78 -11.49
N LEU A 27 3.03 -11.25 -10.36
CA LEU A 27 4.31 -10.80 -9.84
C LEU A 27 5.47 -11.34 -10.70
N LEU A 28 6.45 -10.48 -10.94
CA LEU A 28 7.70 -10.95 -11.55
C LEU A 28 8.37 -11.99 -10.64
N PRO A 29 8.91 -13.09 -11.18
CA PRO A 29 9.49 -14.17 -10.36
C PRO A 29 10.53 -13.69 -9.33
N GLY A 30 11.36 -12.69 -9.70
CA GLY A 30 12.34 -12.11 -8.79
C GLY A 30 11.76 -11.26 -7.65
N ASN A 31 10.46 -10.93 -7.69
CA ASN A 31 9.80 -10.12 -6.67
C ASN A 31 8.91 -10.95 -5.73
N VAL A 32 8.60 -12.20 -6.08
CA VAL A 32 7.70 -13.06 -5.28
C VAL A 32 8.26 -13.27 -3.87
N GLN A 33 9.55 -13.58 -3.76
CA GLN A 33 10.16 -13.79 -2.44
C GLN A 33 10.17 -12.50 -1.62
N LEU A 34 10.53 -11.37 -2.22
CA LEU A 34 10.51 -10.06 -1.55
C LEU A 34 9.10 -9.68 -1.07
N GLU A 35 8.07 -9.93 -1.88
CA GLU A 35 6.67 -9.73 -1.47
C GLU A 35 6.32 -10.55 -0.23
N ARG A 36 6.68 -11.85 -0.23
CA ARG A 36 6.44 -12.76 0.91
C ARG A 36 7.19 -12.32 2.15
N ASP A 37 8.45 -11.90 2.02
CA ASP A 37 9.27 -11.44 3.14
C ASP A 37 8.67 -10.18 3.78
N LEU A 38 8.19 -9.25 2.96
CA LEU A 38 7.55 -8.02 3.41
C LEU A 38 6.15 -8.26 4.01
N GLU A 39 5.40 -9.25 3.54
CA GLU A 39 4.13 -9.64 4.17
C GLU A 39 4.30 -10.25 5.56
N ASN A 40 5.43 -10.93 5.76
CA ASN A 40 5.78 -11.53 7.05
C ASN A 40 6.64 -10.62 7.92
N LEU A 41 6.67 -9.33 7.60
CA LEU A 41 7.48 -8.34 8.31
C LEU A 41 7.04 -8.21 9.77
N GLN A 42 7.96 -8.58 10.68
CA GLN A 42 7.67 -8.55 12.11
C GLN A 42 7.86 -7.14 12.68
N PRO A 43 6.87 -6.57 13.40
CA PRO A 43 7.01 -5.25 14.03
C PRO A 43 8.23 -5.14 14.95
N ALA A 44 8.58 -6.21 15.64
CA ALA A 44 9.76 -6.27 16.51
C ALA A 44 11.08 -6.05 15.74
N ARG A 45 11.19 -6.60 14.52
CA ARG A 45 12.35 -6.38 13.64
C ARG A 45 12.53 -4.88 13.35
N LEU A 46 11.45 -4.19 13.00
CA LEU A 46 11.50 -2.76 12.66
C LEU A 46 11.84 -1.88 13.87
N LYS A 47 11.25 -2.19 15.03
CA LYS A 47 11.54 -1.48 16.28
C LYS A 47 13.02 -1.58 16.65
N ALA A 48 13.63 -2.74 16.47
CA ALA A 48 15.04 -2.98 16.81
C ALA A 48 16.04 -2.31 15.85
N MET A 49 15.62 -1.86 14.67
CA MET A 49 16.51 -1.23 13.68
C MET A 49 17.04 0.11 14.18
N ASN A 50 18.37 0.29 14.14
CA ASN A 50 19.00 1.59 14.26
C ASN A 50 18.83 2.42 12.97
N ALA A 51 19.34 3.66 12.96
CA ALA A 51 19.18 4.58 11.82
C ALA A 51 19.73 4.02 10.50
N GLN A 52 20.91 3.37 10.53
CA GLN A 52 21.52 2.78 9.34
C GLN A 52 20.71 1.56 8.86
N GLN A 53 20.32 0.67 9.75
CA GLN A 53 19.51 -0.52 9.42
C GLN A 53 18.16 -0.15 8.85
N TRP A 54 17.51 0.92 9.36
CA TRP A 54 16.26 1.43 8.82
C TRP A 54 16.44 1.98 7.40
N TYR A 55 17.51 2.77 7.17
CA TYR A 55 17.86 3.24 5.83
C TYR A 55 18.10 2.08 4.86
N ASP A 56 18.87 1.06 5.28
CA ASP A 56 19.19 -0.10 4.44
C ASP A 56 17.91 -0.90 4.10
N PHE A 57 17.02 -1.12 5.07
CA PHE A 57 15.70 -1.73 4.84
C PHE A 57 14.89 -0.94 3.80
N LEU A 58 14.80 0.37 3.96
CA LEU A 58 14.09 1.20 2.98
C LEU A 58 14.71 1.06 1.58
N LEU A 59 16.03 1.14 1.47
CA LEU A 59 16.73 1.12 0.19
C LEU A 59 16.66 -0.24 -0.49
N THR A 60 16.94 -1.33 0.24
CA THR A 60 17.18 -2.65 -0.35
C THR A 60 15.95 -3.54 -0.40
N GLU A 61 14.97 -3.30 0.48
CA GLU A 61 13.73 -4.07 0.55
C GLU A 61 12.55 -3.23 0.09
N TYR A 62 12.20 -2.16 0.82
CA TYR A 62 10.96 -1.42 0.59
C TYR A 62 10.90 -0.68 -0.77
N PHE A 63 11.90 0.14 -1.10
CA PHE A 63 11.92 0.89 -2.38
C PHE A 63 12.04 -0.04 -3.57
N LYS A 64 12.79 -1.14 -3.45
CA LYS A 64 12.90 -2.17 -4.48
C LYS A 64 11.57 -2.86 -4.74
N TRP A 65 10.81 -3.12 -3.69
CA TRP A 65 9.46 -3.68 -3.78
C TRP A 65 8.47 -2.70 -4.40
N LYS A 66 8.46 -1.44 -3.93
CA LYS A 66 7.47 -0.44 -4.33
C LYS A 66 7.67 0.10 -5.74
N TYR A 67 8.92 0.27 -6.16
CA TYR A 67 9.26 0.93 -7.41
C TYR A 67 9.90 -0.04 -8.39
N THR A 68 9.06 -0.84 -9.08
CA THR A 68 9.53 -1.86 -10.03
C THR A 68 9.98 -1.28 -11.38
N ALA A 69 9.52 -0.07 -11.75
CA ALA A 69 9.98 0.62 -12.96
C ALA A 69 11.37 1.25 -12.73
N PRO A 70 12.38 0.94 -13.57
CA PRO A 70 13.78 1.37 -13.34
C PRO A 70 13.97 2.87 -13.15
N ASN A 71 13.28 3.70 -13.96
CA ASN A 71 13.35 5.16 -13.86
C ASN A 71 12.76 5.68 -12.53
N ARG A 72 11.64 5.12 -12.10
CA ARG A 72 11.00 5.45 -10.80
C ARG A 72 11.91 5.04 -9.65
N TYR A 73 12.45 3.82 -9.68
CA TYR A 73 13.38 3.33 -8.66
C TYR A 73 14.63 4.21 -8.56
N ALA A 74 15.25 4.55 -9.71
CA ALA A 74 16.43 5.42 -9.73
C ALA A 74 16.17 6.79 -9.11
N THR A 75 15.05 7.45 -9.50
CA THR A 75 14.69 8.79 -9.00
C THR A 75 14.37 8.78 -7.50
N THR A 76 13.53 7.85 -7.05
CA THR A 76 13.10 7.80 -5.65
C THR A 76 14.25 7.41 -4.71
N THR A 77 15.09 6.45 -5.11
CA THR A 77 16.28 6.08 -4.32
C THR A 77 17.33 7.18 -4.28
N MET A 78 17.45 8.01 -5.33
CA MET A 78 18.33 9.18 -5.29
C MET A 78 17.89 10.16 -4.18
N HIS A 79 16.58 10.37 -3.98
CA HIS A 79 16.08 11.21 -2.89
C HIS A 79 16.36 10.57 -1.52
N LEU A 80 16.14 9.26 -1.36
CA LEU A 80 16.43 8.54 -0.12
C LEU A 80 17.93 8.63 0.25
N LYS A 81 18.83 8.44 -0.73
CA LYS A 81 20.30 8.49 -0.53
C LYS A 81 20.79 9.82 0.04
N ARG A 82 20.03 10.92 -0.12
CA ARG A 82 20.38 12.23 0.46
C ARG A 82 20.45 12.20 1.99
N TYR A 83 19.74 11.30 2.67
CA TYR A 83 19.90 11.15 4.13
C TYR A 83 21.32 10.77 4.54
N VAL A 84 21.99 9.91 3.75
CA VAL A 84 23.39 9.52 4.00
C VAL A 84 24.33 10.62 3.54
N THR A 85 24.17 11.12 2.32
CA THR A 85 25.12 12.11 1.74
C THR A 85 25.13 13.44 2.50
N ASN A 86 24.00 13.80 3.14
CA ASN A 86 23.85 15.04 3.90
C ASN A 86 24.01 14.84 5.41
N GLY A 87 24.25 13.62 5.89
CA GLY A 87 24.40 13.34 7.32
C GLY A 87 23.08 13.40 8.12
N HIS A 88 21.93 13.16 7.47
CA HIS A 88 20.59 13.32 8.07
C HIS A 88 19.93 11.98 8.47
N LEU A 89 20.72 10.93 8.75
CA LEU A 89 20.17 9.63 9.17
C LEU A 89 19.37 9.71 10.48
N SER A 90 19.73 10.61 11.40
CA SER A 90 18.96 10.84 12.63
C SER A 90 17.54 11.31 12.34
N GLN A 91 17.36 12.22 11.36
CA GLN A 91 16.04 12.69 10.94
C GLN A 91 15.20 11.53 10.35
N LEU A 92 15.80 10.67 9.54
CA LEU A 92 15.12 9.49 9.01
C LEU A 92 14.71 8.53 10.12
N PHE A 93 15.52 8.40 11.16
CA PHE A 93 15.23 7.59 12.33
C PHE A 93 14.09 8.19 13.17
N GLU A 94 14.05 9.49 13.38
CA GLU A 94 12.92 10.18 14.04
C GLU A 94 11.60 9.96 13.32
N ILE A 95 11.59 9.99 11.97
CA ILE A 95 10.40 9.64 11.19
C ILE A 95 9.97 8.20 11.47
N LYS A 96 10.90 7.24 11.54
CA LYS A 96 10.61 5.85 11.91
C LYS A 96 9.92 5.75 13.27
N GLU A 97 10.47 6.41 14.30
CA GLU A 97 9.88 6.36 15.65
C GLU A 97 8.46 6.93 15.68
N ARG A 98 8.21 8.00 14.94
CA ARG A 98 6.87 8.56 14.77
C ARG A 98 5.93 7.61 14.03
N LEU A 99 6.41 6.93 12.98
CA LEU A 99 5.64 5.91 12.25
C LEU A 99 5.27 4.71 13.12
N LEU A 100 6.08 4.38 14.12
CA LEU A 100 5.84 3.25 15.03
C LEU A 100 5.01 3.62 16.26
N SER A 101 4.66 4.91 16.44
CA SER A 101 3.99 5.40 17.67
C SER A 101 2.73 6.25 17.40
N PHE A 102 2.40 6.59 16.14
CA PHE A 102 1.20 7.38 15.85
C PHE A 102 -0.11 6.58 16.05
N ASP A 103 -1.22 7.29 16.18
CA ASP A 103 -2.54 6.68 16.20
C ASP A 103 -2.90 6.14 14.81
N THR A 104 -2.89 4.82 14.64
CA THR A 104 -3.17 4.15 13.37
C THR A 104 -4.60 4.35 12.86
N THR A 105 -5.51 4.90 13.65
CA THR A 105 -6.86 5.27 13.20
C THR A 105 -6.88 6.59 12.42
N ASP A 106 -5.87 7.45 12.60
CA ASP A 106 -5.66 8.67 11.82
C ASP A 106 -4.86 8.38 10.54
N ILE A 107 -5.60 7.96 9.50
CA ILE A 107 -5.02 7.62 8.19
C ILE A 107 -4.24 8.80 7.60
N THR A 108 -4.78 10.01 7.70
CA THR A 108 -4.13 11.20 7.13
C THR A 108 -2.83 11.53 7.86
N CYS A 109 -2.78 11.41 9.18
CA CYS A 109 -1.56 11.57 9.97
C CYS A 109 -0.50 10.56 9.54
N GLY A 110 -0.84 9.28 9.45
CA GLY A 110 0.08 8.24 8.98
C GLY A 110 0.66 8.54 7.60
N LEU A 111 -0.20 8.91 6.63
CA LEU A 111 0.25 9.27 5.27
C LEU A 111 1.20 10.48 5.28
N LYS A 112 0.92 11.50 6.08
CA LYS A 112 1.80 12.68 6.22
C LYS A 112 3.16 12.29 6.77
N ILE A 113 3.22 11.55 7.89
CA ILE A 113 4.47 11.11 8.50
C ILE A 113 5.30 10.28 7.52
N ALA A 114 4.69 9.28 6.88
CA ALA A 114 5.40 8.42 5.92
C ALA A 114 5.90 9.21 4.68
N SER A 115 5.18 10.25 4.25
CA SER A 115 5.57 11.09 3.12
C SER A 115 6.75 12.05 3.44
N GLU A 116 7.12 12.22 4.71
CA GLU A 116 8.35 12.95 5.08
C GLU A 116 9.62 12.17 4.69
N ILE A 117 9.51 10.86 4.47
CA ILE A 117 10.63 10.08 3.93
C ILE A 117 10.89 10.51 2.48
N HIS A 118 12.06 11.05 2.23
CA HIS A 118 12.45 11.55 0.90
C HIS A 118 12.30 10.46 -0.16
N GLY A 119 11.54 10.76 -1.21
CA GLY A 119 11.24 9.82 -2.30
C GLY A 119 9.87 9.13 -2.16
N LEU A 120 9.15 9.31 -1.04
CA LEU A 120 7.80 8.81 -0.88
C LEU A 120 6.76 9.93 -1.08
N GLY A 121 5.96 9.81 -2.14
CA GLY A 121 4.67 10.50 -2.23
C GLY A 121 3.57 9.64 -1.60
N THR A 122 2.31 10.07 -1.71
CA THR A 122 1.15 9.37 -1.12
C THR A 122 1.12 7.86 -1.43
N ALA A 123 1.37 7.48 -2.69
CA ALA A 123 1.39 6.07 -3.09
C ALA A 123 2.55 5.28 -2.45
N GLY A 124 3.72 5.90 -2.28
CA GLY A 124 4.83 5.30 -1.54
C GLY A 124 4.54 5.24 -0.04
N ALA A 125 4.05 6.31 0.56
CA ALA A 125 3.69 6.37 1.97
C ALA A 125 2.66 5.30 2.34
N SER A 126 1.59 5.17 1.55
CA SER A 126 0.54 4.17 1.79
C SER A 126 1.05 2.73 1.71
N GLY A 127 1.96 2.43 0.77
CA GLY A 127 2.57 1.11 0.67
C GLY A 127 3.39 0.74 1.91
N LEU A 128 4.17 1.69 2.45
CA LEU A 128 4.93 1.46 3.69
C LEU A 128 3.98 1.20 4.87
N LEU A 129 2.95 2.01 5.00
CA LEU A 129 1.93 1.85 6.05
C LEU A 129 1.15 0.55 5.91
N ALA A 130 0.86 0.10 4.68
CA ALA A 130 0.17 -1.18 4.43
C ALA A 130 1.00 -2.39 4.85
N LEU A 131 2.34 -2.30 4.81
CA LEU A 131 3.23 -3.34 5.33
C LEU A 131 3.35 -3.28 6.86
N LEU A 132 3.37 -2.07 7.44
CA LEU A 132 3.45 -1.87 8.89
C LEU A 132 2.12 -2.22 9.59
N TYR A 133 1.01 -1.88 8.99
CA TYR A 133 -0.33 -1.92 9.58
C TYR A 133 -1.37 -2.47 8.59
N PRO A 134 -1.23 -3.72 8.13
CA PRO A 134 -2.08 -4.31 7.08
C PRO A 134 -3.56 -4.39 7.45
N GLN A 135 -3.89 -4.31 8.75
CA GLN A 135 -5.26 -4.32 9.26
C GLN A 135 -5.97 -2.96 9.11
N THR A 136 -5.21 -1.89 8.91
CA THR A 136 -5.74 -0.52 8.88
C THR A 136 -5.44 0.18 7.56
N PHE A 137 -4.29 -0.13 6.95
CA PHE A 137 -3.80 0.53 5.76
C PHE A 137 -3.78 -0.39 4.55
N ALA A 138 -3.84 0.23 3.38
CA ALA A 138 -3.76 -0.38 2.07
C ALA A 138 -2.84 0.45 1.17
N THR A 139 -2.24 -0.18 0.18
CA THR A 139 -1.51 0.55 -0.87
C THR A 139 -2.50 1.29 -1.76
N VAL A 140 -2.25 2.57 -2.02
CA VAL A 140 -3.00 3.35 -3.00
C VAL A 140 -2.10 3.72 -4.17
N ASP A 141 -2.60 3.52 -5.38
CA ASP A 141 -1.89 3.87 -6.61
C ASP A 141 -2.88 4.04 -7.78
N GLN A 142 -2.35 4.30 -8.96
CA GLN A 142 -3.15 4.49 -10.18
C GLN A 142 -4.02 3.27 -10.52
N PHE A 143 -3.55 2.05 -10.23
CA PHE A 143 -4.30 0.83 -10.55
C PHE A 143 -5.49 0.67 -9.62
N VAL A 144 -5.33 0.96 -8.33
CA VAL A 144 -6.43 0.98 -7.36
C VAL A 144 -7.50 1.99 -7.79
N VAL A 145 -7.13 3.20 -8.18
CA VAL A 145 -8.08 4.21 -8.67
C VAL A 145 -8.80 3.71 -9.93
N LYS A 146 -8.05 3.16 -10.90
CA LYS A 146 -8.61 2.64 -12.15
C LYS A 146 -9.63 1.53 -11.89
N ALA A 147 -9.29 0.56 -11.04
CA ALA A 147 -10.20 -0.53 -10.67
C ALA A 147 -11.47 -0.02 -9.98
N LEU A 148 -11.34 0.88 -8.99
CA LEU A 148 -12.48 1.42 -8.24
C LEU A 148 -13.41 2.27 -9.10
N ARG A 149 -12.91 2.95 -10.13
CA ARG A 149 -13.76 3.64 -11.12
C ARG A 149 -14.69 2.70 -11.90
N GLY A 150 -14.33 1.41 -12.01
CA GLY A 150 -15.16 0.37 -12.61
C GLY A 150 -16.20 -0.24 -11.65
N VAL A 151 -16.26 0.19 -10.40
CA VAL A 151 -17.21 -0.31 -9.40
C VAL A 151 -18.42 0.61 -9.32
N PRO A 152 -19.63 0.14 -9.73
CA PRO A 152 -20.83 0.97 -9.68
C PRO A 152 -21.32 1.16 -8.25
N GLY A 153 -22.00 2.30 -8.01
CA GLY A 153 -22.71 2.56 -6.75
C GLY A 153 -21.82 2.88 -5.54
N LEU A 154 -20.51 3.11 -5.74
CA LEU A 154 -19.66 3.59 -4.64
C LEU A 154 -20.10 5.00 -4.22
N PRO A 155 -20.28 5.27 -2.89
CA PRO A 155 -20.62 6.61 -2.39
C PRO A 155 -19.61 7.68 -2.82
N ASP A 156 -18.33 7.30 -2.95
CA ASP A 156 -17.24 8.19 -3.32
C ASP A 156 -16.96 8.24 -4.84
N ALA A 157 -17.80 7.64 -5.69
CA ALA A 157 -17.61 7.62 -7.13
C ALA A 157 -17.31 9.00 -7.75
N PRO A 158 -18.01 10.12 -7.39
CA PRO A 158 -17.68 11.45 -7.89
C PRO A 158 -16.26 11.90 -7.52
N LYS A 159 -15.81 11.58 -6.32
CA LYS A 159 -14.45 11.92 -5.87
C LYS A 159 -13.40 11.10 -6.63
N LEU A 160 -13.65 9.79 -6.83
CA LEU A 160 -12.75 8.91 -7.61
C LEU A 160 -12.54 9.44 -9.04
N LEU A 161 -13.58 9.97 -9.69
CA LEU A 161 -13.47 10.55 -11.03
C LEU A 161 -12.58 11.80 -11.07
N CYS A 162 -12.57 12.58 -9.99
CA CYS A 162 -11.76 13.79 -9.88
C CYS A 162 -10.31 13.54 -9.46
N MET A 163 -9.95 12.34 -8.96
CA MET A 163 -8.58 12.02 -8.55
C MET A 163 -7.63 12.03 -9.75
N ASN A 164 -6.43 12.58 -9.55
CA ASN A 164 -5.31 12.36 -10.48
C ASN A 164 -4.57 11.07 -10.08
N PRO A 165 -4.67 9.97 -10.85
CA PRO A 165 -4.07 8.69 -10.46
C PRO A 165 -2.54 8.72 -10.34
N GLU A 166 -1.88 9.62 -11.06
CA GLU A 166 -0.42 9.76 -11.04
C GLU A 166 0.08 10.71 -9.95
N GLY A 167 -0.82 11.50 -9.35
CA GLY A 167 -0.50 12.53 -8.36
C GLY A 167 -1.51 12.55 -7.21
N LEU A 168 -1.73 11.41 -6.55
CA LEU A 168 -2.66 11.29 -5.43
C LEU A 168 -2.26 12.20 -4.26
N THR A 169 -3.23 12.93 -3.73
CA THR A 169 -3.11 13.69 -2.49
C THR A 169 -3.29 12.78 -1.27
N HIS A 170 -2.90 13.23 -0.07
CA HIS A 170 -3.18 12.49 1.17
C HIS A 170 -4.68 12.28 1.40
N ARG A 171 -5.50 13.25 0.99
CA ARG A 171 -6.97 13.13 1.05
C ARG A 171 -7.50 12.04 0.12
N ASP A 172 -6.95 11.93 -1.09
CA ASP A 172 -7.28 10.84 -2.01
C ASP A 172 -6.88 9.49 -1.40
N GLY A 173 -5.67 9.42 -0.84
CA GLY A 173 -5.18 8.23 -0.14
C GLY A 173 -6.09 7.79 1.00
N GLU A 174 -6.55 8.73 1.83
CA GLU A 174 -7.49 8.45 2.91
C GLU A 174 -8.81 7.88 2.38
N ILE A 175 -9.39 8.47 1.34
CA ILE A 175 -10.64 8.01 0.73
C ILE A 175 -10.47 6.57 0.23
N LEU A 176 -9.41 6.29 -0.52
CA LEU A 176 -9.12 4.97 -1.09
C LEU A 176 -8.93 3.92 0.01
N ILE A 177 -8.17 4.22 1.06
CA ILE A 177 -7.95 3.33 2.20
C ILE A 177 -9.27 3.04 2.92
N ARG A 178 -10.13 4.04 3.13
CA ARG A 178 -11.45 3.85 3.75
C ARG A 178 -12.35 2.94 2.92
N ILE A 179 -12.38 3.10 1.59
CA ILE A 179 -13.14 2.21 0.68
C ILE A 179 -12.66 0.77 0.84
N MET A 180 -11.35 0.53 0.84
CA MET A 180 -10.77 -0.80 0.98
C MET A 180 -11.00 -1.40 2.37
N THR A 181 -10.95 -0.58 3.43
CA THR A 181 -11.27 -1.00 4.80
C THR A 181 -12.75 -1.43 4.92
N HIS A 182 -13.65 -0.65 4.35
CA HIS A 182 -15.07 -1.00 4.30
C HIS A 182 -15.30 -2.31 3.55
N LYS A 183 -14.62 -2.48 2.40
CA LYS A 183 -14.75 -3.71 1.60
C LYS A 183 -14.19 -4.93 2.32
N ALA A 184 -13.06 -4.80 3.00
CA ALA A 184 -12.48 -5.88 3.79
C ALA A 184 -13.45 -6.35 4.89
N ARG A 185 -14.05 -5.42 5.63
CA ARG A 185 -15.07 -5.73 6.63
C ARG A 185 -16.30 -6.42 6.02
N ALA A 186 -16.82 -5.88 4.92
CA ALA A 186 -17.96 -6.47 4.23
C ALA A 186 -17.68 -7.89 3.71
N ASN A 187 -16.45 -8.16 3.25
CA ASN A 187 -16.04 -9.50 2.85
C ASN A 187 -15.98 -10.45 4.06
N ASN A 188 -15.40 -10.01 5.19
CA ASN A 188 -15.34 -10.81 6.41
C ASN A 188 -16.73 -11.18 6.90
N GLU A 189 -17.66 -10.21 6.97
CA GLU A 189 -19.05 -10.44 7.36
C GLU A 189 -19.76 -11.37 6.38
N ARG A 190 -19.62 -11.13 5.08
CA ARG A 190 -20.32 -11.88 4.03
C ARG A 190 -19.87 -13.33 3.93
N PHE A 191 -18.57 -13.58 4.10
CA PHE A 191 -17.97 -14.92 3.94
C PHE A 191 -17.80 -15.67 5.27
N GLY A 192 -18.09 -15.03 6.40
CA GLY A 192 -17.94 -15.63 7.73
C GLY A 192 -16.49 -15.90 8.12
N VAL A 193 -15.56 -15.04 7.68
CA VAL A 193 -14.11 -15.13 7.92
C VAL A 193 -13.61 -13.87 8.64
N SER A 194 -12.32 -13.83 9.00
CA SER A 194 -11.71 -12.67 9.68
C SER A 194 -10.36 -12.24 9.09
N ASP A 195 -10.02 -12.76 7.92
CA ASP A 195 -8.69 -12.63 7.32
C ASP A 195 -8.61 -11.62 6.17
N TRP A 196 -9.74 -11.05 5.73
CA TRP A 196 -9.74 -9.93 4.80
C TRP A 196 -9.27 -8.66 5.50
N THR A 197 -8.24 -8.04 4.91
CA THR A 197 -7.67 -6.78 5.35
C THR A 197 -7.71 -5.77 4.21
N PRO A 198 -7.60 -4.45 4.48
CA PRO A 198 -7.44 -3.45 3.44
C PRO A 198 -6.27 -3.79 2.49
N ARG A 199 -5.18 -4.35 3.02
CA ARG A 199 -4.03 -4.80 2.22
C ARG A 199 -4.38 -5.94 1.26
N LYS A 200 -5.21 -6.91 1.65
CA LYS A 200 -5.69 -7.96 0.73
C LYS A 200 -6.59 -7.38 -0.36
N VAL A 201 -7.45 -6.42 -0.02
CA VAL A 201 -8.31 -5.75 -1.01
C VAL A 201 -7.48 -4.96 -2.03
N ASP A 202 -6.42 -4.26 -1.60
CA ASP A 202 -5.57 -3.52 -2.54
C ASP A 202 -4.91 -4.42 -3.58
N LYS A 203 -4.46 -5.63 -3.19
CA LYS A 203 -3.90 -6.62 -4.12
C LYS A 203 -4.89 -7.00 -5.21
N VAL A 204 -6.12 -7.26 -4.83
CA VAL A 204 -7.20 -7.56 -5.79
C VAL A 204 -7.42 -6.37 -6.72
N LEU A 205 -7.55 -5.15 -6.18
CA LEU A 205 -7.76 -3.95 -6.99
C LEU A 205 -6.59 -3.67 -7.93
N TRP A 206 -5.36 -3.86 -7.46
CA TRP A 206 -4.17 -3.73 -8.29
C TRP A 206 -4.20 -4.68 -9.49
N THR A 207 -4.63 -5.94 -9.27
CA THR A 207 -4.78 -6.94 -10.31
C THR A 207 -5.75 -6.47 -11.40
N TYR A 208 -6.92 -5.99 -11.01
CA TYR A 208 -7.95 -5.51 -11.96
C TYR A 208 -7.62 -4.17 -12.62
N GLY A 209 -6.84 -3.33 -11.98
CA GLY A 209 -6.46 -2.03 -12.52
C GLY A 209 -5.33 -2.09 -13.53
N ARG A 210 -4.61 -3.22 -13.64
CA ARG A 210 -3.54 -3.43 -14.63
C ARG A 210 -4.08 -3.80 -16.01
N ASP A 211 -5.26 -4.41 -16.06
CA ASP A 211 -5.95 -4.72 -17.31
C ASP A 211 -6.58 -3.43 -17.86
#